data_be01691890ea41bd9028df5dca836f69
#
_entry.id   be01691890ea41bd9028df5dca836f69
#
_cell.length_a   1.000
_cell.length_b   1.000
_cell.length_c   1.000
_cell.angle_alpha   90.00
_cell.angle_beta   90.00
_cell.angle_gamma   90.00
#
_symmetry.space_group_name_H-M   'P 1'
#
loop_
_entity.id
_entity.type
_entity.pdbx_description
1 polymer ?
#
loop_
_entity_poly.entity_id
_entity_poly.type
_entity_poly.pdbx_seq_one_letter_code
_entity_poly.pdbx_strand_id
1 'polypeptide(L)'
;IASCQVIDVSPNKLNGFAINLPVRGMTGYNWTSDDIVYHHVPHEYGAIHFHDDDIDDARWQESFSYEIPKNLKSGIYGARLRIGGKESPETEDYVPFFVRPPLGKAAAKVCFIVPTNSYLAYSNDNLATNSVVAELLAGRVPIMQASDLYLNEHREYGLSTYSCHSDGSGVCYSTRLRPILNMRPKYRHWLSPSLWQLNADLHLTDWLEEKGIAYDIHTDEDLDREGVDLLNRYQVVLTGSHPEYSSENMLVAYESYQQSGGRWMYMGANGFYWVSQYHPDNSNIIEVRKGEAGTRAWTANPGEYNNAFDGKYGGMWRARGRMPTKVCGLTFTAYGFDVSTY
;
A
#
# COMPACT_ATOMS: atom_id res chain seq x y z
N ILE A 1 2.15 -3.09 -20.63
CA ILE A 1 0.76 -3.41 -20.20
C ILE A 1 0.21 -2.30 -19.30
N ALA A 2 1.05 -1.54 -18.61
CA ALA A 2 0.62 -0.43 -17.74
C ALA A 2 -0.11 0.74 -18.45
N SER A 3 -0.01 0.85 -19.78
CA SER A 3 -0.60 1.95 -20.53
C SER A 3 -2.13 1.93 -20.50
N CYS A 4 -2.74 3.09 -20.30
CA CYS A 4 -4.19 3.27 -20.45
C CYS A 4 -4.65 3.28 -21.92
N GLN A 5 -3.74 3.28 -22.89
CA GLN A 5 -4.11 3.19 -24.30
C GLN A 5 -4.64 1.80 -24.66
N VAL A 6 -5.74 1.76 -25.39
CA VAL A 6 -6.31 0.56 -25.98
C VAL A 6 -6.13 0.67 -27.49
N ILE A 7 -5.23 -0.13 -28.04
CA ILE A 7 -4.84 -0.04 -29.44
C ILE A 7 -5.82 -0.85 -30.29
N ASP A 8 -6.49 -0.19 -31.22
CA ASP A 8 -7.27 -0.85 -32.25
C ASP A 8 -6.34 -1.43 -33.33
N VAL A 9 -6.25 -2.75 -33.38
CA VAL A 9 -5.45 -3.47 -34.39
C VAL A 9 -6.17 -3.63 -35.71
N SER A 10 -7.47 -3.25 -35.79
CA SER A 10 -8.25 -3.28 -37.03
C SER A 10 -7.72 -2.27 -38.06
N PRO A 11 -8.15 -2.37 -39.34
CA PRO A 11 -7.83 -1.37 -40.36
C PRO A 11 -8.26 0.06 -40.00
N ASN A 12 -9.29 0.22 -39.17
CA ASN A 12 -9.86 1.52 -38.80
C ASN A 12 -9.02 2.33 -37.83
N LYS A 13 -8.14 1.66 -37.03
CA LYS A 13 -7.22 2.30 -36.06
C LYS A 13 -7.92 3.26 -35.09
N LEU A 14 -9.10 2.89 -34.63
CA LEU A 14 -9.90 3.65 -33.66
C LEU A 14 -9.40 3.34 -32.22
N ASN A 15 -8.24 3.88 -31.89
CA ASN A 15 -7.64 3.69 -30.57
C ASN A 15 -8.53 4.29 -29.48
N GLY A 16 -8.63 3.57 -28.37
CA GLY A 16 -9.35 4.00 -27.18
C GLY A 16 -8.40 4.37 -26.03
N PHE A 17 -9.00 4.87 -24.97
CA PHE A 17 -8.31 5.15 -23.71
C PHE A 17 -9.14 4.58 -22.56
N ALA A 18 -8.52 3.71 -21.74
CA ALA A 18 -9.14 3.13 -20.55
C ALA A 18 -9.10 4.16 -19.41
N ILE A 19 -10.26 4.40 -18.79
CA ILE A 19 -10.42 5.33 -17.67
C ILE A 19 -10.49 4.52 -16.38
N ASN A 20 -10.04 5.10 -15.25
CA ASN A 20 -10.07 4.53 -13.91
C ASN A 20 -9.16 3.31 -13.71
N LEU A 21 -8.21 3.08 -14.62
CA LEU A 21 -7.21 2.02 -14.50
C LEU A 21 -7.83 0.61 -14.33
N PRO A 22 -8.59 0.10 -15.31
CA PRO A 22 -9.10 -1.25 -15.25
C PRO A 22 -7.97 -2.27 -15.23
N VAL A 23 -8.23 -3.47 -14.73
CA VAL A 23 -7.19 -4.48 -14.58
C VAL A 23 -6.69 -4.96 -15.94
N ARG A 24 -5.39 -4.78 -16.18
CA ARG A 24 -4.67 -5.16 -17.41
C ARG A 24 -3.89 -6.43 -17.20
N GLY A 25 -3.44 -7.03 -18.30
CA GLY A 25 -2.66 -8.26 -18.26
C GLY A 25 -3.52 -9.45 -17.79
N MET A 26 -4.78 -9.46 -18.16
CA MET A 26 -5.70 -10.56 -17.89
C MET A 26 -5.73 -11.54 -19.04
N THR A 27 -6.04 -12.79 -18.73
CA THR A 27 -6.24 -13.84 -19.73
C THR A 27 -7.56 -13.64 -20.47
N GLY A 28 -7.54 -13.83 -21.79
CA GLY A 28 -8.69 -13.64 -22.67
C GLY A 28 -9.20 -14.94 -23.28
N TYR A 29 -9.97 -14.82 -24.35
CA TYR A 29 -10.58 -15.93 -25.10
C TYR A 29 -9.56 -16.91 -25.70
N ASN A 30 -8.34 -16.45 -25.91
CA ASN A 30 -7.24 -17.19 -26.53
C ASN A 30 -6.30 -17.85 -25.51
N TRP A 31 -6.65 -17.82 -24.23
CA TRP A 31 -5.85 -18.47 -23.20
C TRP A 31 -6.00 -19.98 -23.25
N THR A 32 -4.86 -20.69 -23.34
CA THR A 32 -4.82 -22.14 -23.48
C THR A 32 -4.62 -22.88 -22.16
N SER A 33 -4.14 -22.21 -21.12
CA SER A 33 -3.67 -22.78 -19.85
C SER A 33 -2.42 -23.67 -19.94
N ASP A 34 -1.78 -23.77 -21.10
CA ASP A 34 -0.58 -24.59 -21.27
C ASP A 34 0.65 -23.96 -20.59
N ASP A 35 0.69 -22.64 -20.50
CA ASP A 35 1.74 -21.88 -19.81
C ASP A 35 1.14 -20.66 -19.10
N ILE A 36 1.39 -20.55 -17.79
CA ILE A 36 0.89 -19.45 -16.95
C ILE A 36 1.89 -18.30 -16.84
N VAL A 37 3.06 -18.39 -17.49
CA VAL A 37 4.09 -17.36 -17.40
C VAL A 37 3.88 -16.32 -18.48
N TYR A 38 3.53 -15.12 -18.08
CA TYR A 38 3.27 -13.98 -18.99
C TYR A 38 4.36 -13.80 -20.06
N HIS A 39 5.64 -13.88 -19.67
CA HIS A 39 6.76 -13.68 -20.61
C HIS A 39 6.88 -14.76 -21.69
N HIS A 40 6.34 -15.95 -21.45
CA HIS A 40 6.35 -17.04 -22.44
C HIS A 40 5.19 -16.89 -23.44
N VAL A 41 4.02 -16.47 -22.96
CA VAL A 41 2.79 -16.39 -23.75
C VAL A 41 2.11 -15.03 -23.62
N PRO A 42 2.80 -13.91 -23.88
CA PRO A 42 2.28 -12.56 -23.63
C PRO A 42 1.01 -12.25 -24.46
N HIS A 43 0.81 -12.94 -25.57
CA HIS A 43 -0.37 -12.78 -26.43
C HIS A 43 -1.65 -13.32 -25.78
N GLU A 44 -1.55 -14.19 -24.80
CA GLU A 44 -2.69 -14.72 -24.05
C GLU A 44 -3.16 -13.80 -22.92
N TYR A 45 -2.40 -12.73 -22.62
CA TYR A 45 -2.64 -11.76 -21.53
C TYR A 45 -3.09 -10.38 -22.03
N GLY A 46 -3.77 -10.35 -23.17
CA GLY A 46 -4.21 -9.10 -23.79
C GLY A 46 -5.57 -8.58 -23.30
N ALA A 47 -6.29 -9.32 -22.47
CA ALA A 47 -7.59 -8.91 -21.99
C ALA A 47 -7.51 -7.77 -20.95
N ILE A 48 -8.62 -7.03 -20.86
CA ILE A 48 -8.83 -5.95 -19.87
C ILE A 48 -10.08 -6.30 -19.11
N HIS A 49 -9.98 -6.31 -17.77
CA HIS A 49 -11.13 -6.52 -16.90
C HIS A 49 -11.58 -5.17 -16.35
N PHE A 50 -12.78 -4.76 -16.69
CA PHE A 50 -13.42 -3.52 -16.25
C PHE A 50 -14.35 -3.80 -15.09
N HIS A 51 -14.32 -2.95 -14.06
CA HIS A 51 -15.23 -2.99 -12.94
C HIS A 51 -15.97 -1.66 -12.81
N ASP A 52 -17.14 -1.68 -12.21
CA ASP A 52 -17.96 -0.49 -11.96
C ASP A 52 -17.42 0.40 -10.83
N ASP A 53 -16.48 -0.14 -10.04
CA ASP A 53 -15.84 0.50 -8.91
C ASP A 53 -14.30 0.69 -9.10
N ASP A 54 -13.79 0.57 -10.33
CA ASP A 54 -12.40 0.93 -10.66
C ASP A 54 -12.14 2.43 -10.43
N ILE A 55 -11.03 2.77 -9.79
CA ILE A 55 -10.63 4.16 -9.52
C ILE A 55 -9.11 4.34 -9.56
N ASP A 56 -8.64 5.30 -10.37
CA ASP A 56 -7.25 5.78 -10.40
C ASP A 56 -7.07 7.13 -9.72
N ASP A 57 -8.10 7.99 -9.79
CA ASP A 57 -8.12 9.34 -9.24
C ASP A 57 -9.58 9.76 -9.02
N ALA A 58 -9.92 10.24 -7.85
CA ALA A 58 -11.24 10.79 -7.54
C ALA A 58 -11.55 12.09 -8.30
N ARG A 59 -10.56 12.67 -8.99
CA ARG A 59 -10.64 13.88 -9.81
C ARG A 59 -11.28 15.06 -9.09
N TRP A 60 -10.97 15.20 -7.80
CA TRP A 60 -11.46 16.30 -7.01
C TRP A 60 -10.84 17.62 -7.43
N GLN A 61 -11.63 18.67 -7.34
CA GLN A 61 -11.11 20.02 -7.45
C GLN A 61 -10.32 20.35 -6.16
N GLU A 62 -9.23 21.11 -6.34
CA GLU A 62 -8.45 21.61 -5.19
C GLU A 62 -9.32 22.49 -4.30
N SER A 63 -9.44 22.11 -3.02
CA SER A 63 -10.18 22.88 -2.02
C SER A 63 -9.31 23.91 -1.31
N PHE A 64 -8.04 23.59 -1.10
CA PHE A 64 -7.03 24.49 -0.51
C PHE A 64 -5.63 23.99 -0.85
N SER A 65 -4.66 24.89 -0.82
CA SER A 65 -3.23 24.56 -0.88
C SER A 65 -2.52 25.05 0.37
N TYR A 66 -1.47 24.34 0.76
CA TYR A 66 -0.61 24.71 1.88
C TYR A 66 0.85 24.70 1.44
N GLU A 67 1.46 25.86 1.44
CA GLU A 67 2.89 25.96 1.15
C GLU A 67 3.71 25.52 2.38
N ILE A 68 4.51 24.47 2.22
CA ILE A 68 5.34 23.94 3.30
C ILE A 68 6.42 24.98 3.67
N PRO A 69 6.44 25.51 4.92
CA PRO A 69 7.45 26.45 5.36
C PRO A 69 8.86 25.86 5.26
N LYS A 70 9.83 26.63 4.79
CA LYS A 70 11.21 26.17 4.60
C LYS A 70 11.90 25.66 5.88
N ASN A 71 11.43 26.10 7.04
CA ASN A 71 11.94 25.71 8.36
C ASN A 71 11.05 24.64 9.04
N LEU A 72 10.06 24.11 8.36
CA LEU A 72 9.24 23.03 8.92
C LEU A 72 10.12 21.79 9.05
N LYS A 73 10.16 21.22 10.25
CA LYS A 73 10.91 20.00 10.56
C LYS A 73 10.37 18.82 9.77
N SER A 74 11.23 17.90 9.38
CA SER A 74 10.79 16.61 8.84
C SER A 74 9.93 15.86 9.85
N GLY A 75 8.81 15.29 9.41
CA GLY A 75 7.87 14.63 10.31
C GLY A 75 6.55 14.27 9.65
N ILE A 76 5.67 13.63 10.42
CA ILE A 76 4.29 13.31 10.04
C ILE A 76 3.39 14.42 10.57
N TYR A 77 2.59 15.01 9.69
CA TYR A 77 1.70 16.13 9.99
C TYR A 77 0.26 15.80 9.61
N GLY A 78 -0.68 16.54 10.17
CA GLY A 78 -2.08 16.46 9.83
C GLY A 78 -2.68 17.85 9.60
N ALA A 79 -3.25 18.08 8.42
CA ALA A 79 -4.12 19.23 8.21
C ALA A 79 -5.43 19.00 8.95
N ARG A 80 -5.68 19.76 10.01
CA ARG A 80 -6.88 19.64 10.83
C ARG A 80 -8.01 20.45 10.23
N LEU A 81 -9.03 19.78 9.76
CA LEU A 81 -10.25 20.36 9.20
C LEU A 81 -11.32 20.43 10.29
N ARG A 82 -12.06 21.54 10.38
CA ARG A 82 -13.14 21.73 11.35
C ARG A 82 -14.35 22.38 10.69
N ILE A 83 -15.52 21.90 11.07
CA ILE A 83 -16.80 22.51 10.70
C ILE A 83 -17.37 23.21 11.95
N GLY A 84 -17.89 24.45 11.80
CA GLY A 84 -18.67 25.13 12.85
C GLY A 84 -17.88 25.75 14.00
N GLY A 85 -16.54 25.91 13.92
CA GLY A 85 -15.77 26.69 14.90
C GLY A 85 -14.93 25.89 15.88
N LYS A 86 -14.28 26.58 16.84
CA LYS A 86 -13.20 26.02 17.66
C LYS A 86 -13.59 24.92 18.68
N GLU A 87 -14.88 24.80 19.02
CA GLU A 87 -15.33 24.08 20.21
C GLU A 87 -16.13 22.79 19.96
N SER A 88 -16.23 22.33 18.71
CA SER A 88 -16.93 21.07 18.39
C SER A 88 -15.92 20.00 17.94
N PRO A 89 -15.38 19.16 18.85
CA PRO A 89 -14.46 18.10 18.51
C PRO A 89 -15.08 17.00 17.63
N GLU A 90 -16.40 16.90 17.62
CA GLU A 90 -17.17 15.94 16.81
C GLU A 90 -17.22 16.29 15.31
N THR A 91 -16.85 17.51 14.95
CA THR A 91 -16.87 18.00 13.57
C THR A 91 -15.48 18.21 12.98
N GLU A 92 -14.49 17.51 13.50
CA GLU A 92 -13.12 17.62 13.00
C GLU A 92 -12.66 16.37 12.29
N ASP A 93 -11.85 16.57 11.27
CA ASP A 93 -11.15 15.52 10.55
C ASP A 93 -9.71 15.94 10.27
N TYR A 94 -8.89 14.99 9.82
CA TYR A 94 -7.47 15.21 9.58
C TYR A 94 -7.06 14.62 8.24
N VAL A 95 -6.31 15.38 7.46
CA VAL A 95 -5.61 14.91 6.26
C VAL A 95 -4.13 14.74 6.59
N PRO A 96 -3.62 13.51 6.75
CA PRO A 96 -2.21 13.26 7.02
C PRO A 96 -1.33 13.61 5.82
N PHE A 97 -0.14 14.15 6.09
CA PHE A 97 0.91 14.36 5.08
C PHE A 97 2.29 14.23 5.69
N PHE A 98 3.29 13.98 4.84
CA PHE A 98 4.65 13.70 5.25
C PHE A 98 5.57 14.81 4.76
N VAL A 99 6.34 15.41 5.69
CA VAL A 99 7.36 16.40 5.37
C VAL A 99 8.72 15.72 5.45
N ARG A 100 9.40 15.63 4.33
CA ARG A 100 10.74 15.07 4.21
C ARG A 100 11.79 16.15 3.98
N PRO A 101 13.08 15.88 4.20
CA PRO A 101 14.14 16.78 3.75
C PRO A 101 14.11 17.00 2.23
N PRO A 102 14.69 18.08 1.73
CA PRO A 102 14.91 18.25 0.30
C PRO A 102 15.64 17.05 -0.31
N LEU A 103 15.35 16.74 -1.58
CA LEU A 103 15.98 15.63 -2.31
C LEU A 103 17.50 15.65 -2.17
N GLY A 104 18.07 14.48 -1.89
CA GLY A 104 19.52 14.32 -1.73
C GLY A 104 20.09 14.92 -0.45
N LYS A 105 19.25 15.36 0.51
CA LYS A 105 19.69 15.93 1.79
C LYS A 105 19.21 15.08 2.95
N ALA A 106 19.91 15.21 4.08
CA ALA A 106 19.51 14.72 5.39
C ALA A 106 19.65 15.86 6.40
N ALA A 107 18.70 16.00 7.30
CA ALA A 107 18.73 16.97 8.40
C ALA A 107 19.06 16.30 9.74
N ALA A 108 18.87 14.98 9.84
CA ALA A 108 19.13 14.18 11.03
C ALA A 108 20.06 12.98 10.73
N LYS A 109 20.46 12.26 11.78
CA LYS A 109 21.24 11.02 11.67
C LYS A 109 20.38 9.76 11.61
N VAL A 110 19.13 9.88 12.00
CA VAL A 110 18.14 8.82 12.08
C VAL A 110 17.12 9.04 10.98
N CYS A 111 16.79 7.98 10.26
CA CYS A 111 15.73 7.95 9.26
C CYS A 111 14.60 7.03 9.73
N PHE A 112 13.36 7.47 9.58
CA PHE A 112 12.19 6.65 9.74
C PHE A 112 11.49 6.50 8.39
N ILE A 113 11.43 5.28 7.87
CA ILE A 113 10.73 4.98 6.62
C ILE A 113 9.28 4.64 6.95
N VAL A 114 8.37 5.49 6.52
CA VAL A 114 6.93 5.33 6.69
C VAL A 114 6.43 4.30 5.66
N PRO A 115 5.75 3.22 6.09
CA PRO A 115 5.34 2.12 5.22
C PRO A 115 4.09 2.49 4.40
N THR A 116 4.24 3.49 3.53
CA THR A 116 3.11 4.06 2.75
C THR A 116 2.51 3.09 1.74
N ASN A 117 3.25 2.07 1.27
CA ASN A 117 2.70 1.02 0.44
C ASN A 117 1.71 0.16 1.22
N SER A 118 2.01 -0.14 2.49
CA SER A 118 1.07 -0.83 3.38
C SER A 118 -0.17 0.04 3.63
N TYR A 119 0.01 1.35 3.85
CA TYR A 119 -1.14 2.24 4.00
C TYR A 119 -2.04 2.23 2.77
N LEU A 120 -1.47 2.26 1.57
CA LEU A 120 -2.22 2.20 0.32
C LEU A 120 -2.92 0.84 0.12
N ALA A 121 -2.23 -0.26 0.44
CA ALA A 121 -2.80 -1.60 0.30
C ALA A 121 -4.01 -1.82 1.21
N TYR A 122 -4.02 -1.22 2.41
CA TYR A 122 -5.10 -1.28 3.39
C TYR A 122 -6.06 -0.08 3.34
N SER A 123 -5.86 0.86 2.41
CA SER A 123 -6.73 2.03 2.29
C SER A 123 -8.18 1.63 2.06
N ASN A 124 -9.08 2.11 2.92
CA ASN A 124 -10.51 1.84 2.87
C ASN A 124 -10.85 0.34 2.98
N ASP A 125 -10.08 -0.42 3.75
CA ASP A 125 -10.35 -1.82 4.02
C ASP A 125 -11.73 -2.00 4.68
N ASN A 126 -12.57 -2.82 4.07
CA ASN A 126 -13.88 -3.21 4.59
C ASN A 126 -14.04 -4.74 4.66
N LEU A 127 -12.94 -5.46 4.81
CA LEU A 127 -12.92 -6.92 4.90
C LEU A 127 -13.82 -7.45 6.02
N ALA A 128 -14.02 -6.68 7.10
CA ALA A 128 -14.93 -7.04 8.18
C ALA A 128 -16.37 -7.28 7.73
N THR A 129 -16.83 -6.57 6.70
CA THR A 129 -18.19 -6.69 6.15
C THR A 129 -18.30 -7.67 4.98
N ASN A 130 -17.19 -7.86 4.25
CA ASN A 130 -17.17 -8.58 2.98
C ASN A 130 -16.55 -9.98 3.06
N SER A 131 -15.91 -10.33 4.19
CA SER A 131 -15.31 -11.65 4.36
C SER A 131 -16.07 -12.49 5.36
N VAL A 132 -16.51 -13.67 4.91
CA VAL A 132 -17.14 -14.69 5.77
C VAL A 132 -16.19 -15.23 6.85
N VAL A 133 -14.89 -14.97 6.72
CA VAL A 133 -13.89 -15.41 7.69
C VAL A 133 -13.42 -14.28 8.62
N ALA A 134 -14.03 -13.09 8.56
CA ALA A 134 -13.61 -11.94 9.37
C ALA A 134 -13.61 -12.25 10.88
N GLU A 135 -14.67 -12.88 11.39
CA GLU A 135 -14.74 -13.27 12.80
C GLU A 135 -13.68 -14.31 13.18
N LEU A 136 -13.42 -15.26 12.28
CA LEU A 136 -12.38 -16.26 12.47
C LEU A 136 -11.00 -15.60 12.52
N LEU A 137 -10.71 -14.67 11.61
CA LEU A 137 -9.45 -13.93 11.60
C LEU A 137 -9.28 -13.05 12.84
N ALA A 138 -10.36 -12.42 13.31
CA ALA A 138 -10.35 -11.61 14.52
C ALA A 138 -10.29 -12.45 15.79
N GLY A 139 -10.67 -13.74 15.76
CA GLY A 139 -10.89 -14.57 16.93
C GLY A 139 -12.05 -14.10 17.82
N ARG A 140 -12.90 -13.21 17.30
CA ARG A 140 -14.03 -12.58 18.00
C ARG A 140 -14.93 -11.84 16.98
N VAL A 141 -16.06 -11.35 17.45
CA VAL A 141 -16.90 -10.43 16.67
C VAL A 141 -16.12 -9.15 16.37
N PRO A 142 -15.98 -8.74 15.10
CA PRO A 142 -15.31 -7.50 14.72
C PRO A 142 -15.98 -6.27 15.33
N ILE A 143 -15.18 -5.31 15.80
CA ILE A 143 -15.69 -4.05 16.33
C ILE A 143 -15.54 -2.98 15.27
N MET A 144 -16.66 -2.59 14.67
CA MET A 144 -16.71 -1.62 13.59
C MET A 144 -17.02 -0.22 14.13
N GLN A 145 -16.37 0.77 13.54
CA GLN A 145 -16.66 2.18 13.78
C GLN A 145 -17.64 2.72 12.74
N ALA A 146 -18.19 3.91 12.99
CA ALA A 146 -19.05 4.58 12.03
C ALA A 146 -18.38 4.80 10.66
N SER A 147 -17.06 5.02 10.64
CA SER A 147 -16.27 5.12 9.40
C SER A 147 -16.23 3.82 8.61
N ASP A 148 -16.19 2.67 9.27
CA ASP A 148 -16.17 1.36 8.60
C ASP A 148 -17.52 1.07 7.94
N LEU A 149 -18.63 1.40 8.64
CA LEU A 149 -19.97 1.29 8.09
C LEU A 149 -20.16 2.25 6.91
N TYR A 150 -19.71 3.48 7.06
CA TYR A 150 -19.77 4.47 6.00
C TYR A 150 -18.99 4.03 4.75
N LEU A 151 -17.79 3.48 4.89
CA LEU A 151 -17.02 2.93 3.78
C LEU A 151 -17.73 1.78 3.08
N ASN A 152 -18.44 0.95 3.82
CA ASN A 152 -19.22 -0.16 3.22
C ASN A 152 -20.38 0.34 2.36
N GLU A 153 -20.95 1.51 2.68
CA GLU A 153 -22.01 2.16 1.92
C GLU A 153 -21.48 3.03 0.76
N HIS A 154 -20.17 3.38 0.78
CA HIS A 154 -19.53 4.32 -0.15
C HIS A 154 -18.36 3.69 -0.90
N ARG A 155 -18.64 2.65 -1.68
CA ARG A 155 -17.62 1.93 -2.47
C ARG A 155 -16.96 2.81 -3.53
N GLU A 156 -17.61 3.90 -3.95
CA GLU A 156 -17.07 4.90 -4.88
C GLU A 156 -15.80 5.60 -4.38
N TYR A 157 -15.49 5.50 -3.09
CA TYR A 157 -14.20 5.97 -2.54
C TYR A 157 -13.05 5.01 -2.81
N GLY A 158 -13.32 3.91 -3.49
CA GLY A 158 -12.37 2.90 -3.87
C GLY A 158 -12.04 1.92 -2.74
N LEU A 159 -11.68 0.73 -3.16
CA LEU A 159 -11.50 -0.44 -2.31
C LEU A 159 -10.04 -0.65 -1.91
N SER A 160 -9.81 -1.48 -0.91
CA SER A 160 -8.47 -1.94 -0.54
C SER A 160 -8.03 -3.14 -1.39
N THR A 161 -6.75 -3.45 -1.40
CA THR A 161 -6.24 -4.69 -2.03
C THR A 161 -6.63 -5.98 -1.27
N TYR A 162 -7.46 -5.87 -0.24
CA TYR A 162 -8.07 -6.99 0.48
C TYR A 162 -9.56 -7.17 0.14
N SER A 163 -10.13 -6.21 -0.58
CA SER A 163 -11.54 -6.22 -0.95
C SER A 163 -11.76 -6.87 -2.32
N CYS A 164 -13.02 -7.16 -2.62
CA CYS A 164 -13.44 -7.64 -3.92
C CYS A 164 -14.25 -6.56 -4.65
N HIS A 165 -14.12 -6.53 -5.96
CA HIS A 165 -15.02 -5.80 -6.84
C HIS A 165 -16.46 -6.38 -6.74
N SER A 166 -17.41 -5.70 -7.37
CA SER A 166 -18.82 -6.11 -7.33
C SER A 166 -19.06 -7.49 -7.96
N ASP A 167 -18.20 -7.91 -8.89
CA ASP A 167 -18.23 -9.22 -9.54
C ASP A 167 -17.49 -10.32 -8.75
N GLY A 168 -16.91 -9.98 -7.59
CA GLY A 168 -16.19 -10.91 -6.73
C GLY A 168 -14.70 -11.08 -7.06
N SER A 169 -14.18 -10.43 -8.10
CA SER A 169 -12.75 -10.42 -8.42
C SER A 169 -11.94 -9.55 -7.46
N GLY A 170 -10.63 -9.81 -7.35
CA GLY A 170 -9.77 -9.10 -6.42
C GLY A 170 -9.30 -7.73 -6.91
N VAL A 171 -9.18 -6.79 -5.98
CA VAL A 171 -8.67 -5.44 -6.26
C VAL A 171 -7.15 -5.49 -6.40
N CYS A 172 -6.65 -5.14 -7.59
CA CYS A 172 -5.23 -5.19 -7.93
C CYS A 172 -4.50 -3.84 -7.77
N TYR A 173 -5.22 -2.73 -7.76
CA TYR A 173 -4.65 -1.39 -7.72
C TYR A 173 -5.14 -0.59 -6.53
N SER A 174 -4.27 0.27 -6.01
CA SER A 174 -4.64 1.26 -5.00
C SER A 174 -3.99 2.59 -5.31
N THR A 175 -4.75 3.66 -5.17
CA THR A 175 -4.29 5.05 -5.39
C THR A 175 -4.42 5.89 -4.13
N ARG A 176 -3.53 6.87 -3.95
CA ARG A 176 -3.68 7.91 -2.92
C ARG A 176 -4.52 9.11 -3.36
N LEU A 177 -4.91 9.17 -4.64
CA LEU A 177 -5.72 10.26 -5.21
C LEU A 177 -7.22 10.01 -5.01
N ARG A 178 -7.61 9.64 -3.79
CA ARG A 178 -8.98 9.34 -3.37
C ARG A 178 -9.18 9.59 -1.88
N PRO A 179 -10.41 9.66 -1.36
CA PRO A 179 -10.65 9.66 0.08
C PRO A 179 -10.09 8.39 0.74
N ILE A 180 -9.30 8.56 1.79
CA ILE A 180 -8.81 7.44 2.59
C ILE A 180 -9.25 7.66 4.03
N LEU A 181 -10.26 6.90 4.48
CA LEU A 181 -10.94 7.14 5.75
C LEU A 181 -10.30 6.40 6.92
N ASN A 182 -9.56 5.33 6.68
CA ASN A 182 -8.94 4.52 7.73
C ASN A 182 -7.46 4.84 7.99
N MET A 183 -6.85 5.79 7.25
CA MET A 183 -5.47 6.26 7.48
C MET A 183 -5.48 7.68 8.04
N ARG A 184 -6.06 7.86 9.21
CA ARG A 184 -6.23 9.15 9.90
C ARG A 184 -6.06 9.00 11.40
N PRO A 185 -5.73 10.08 12.12
CA PRO A 185 -5.67 10.07 13.58
C PRO A 185 -6.96 9.53 14.21
N LYS A 186 -6.81 8.80 15.32
CA LYS A 186 -7.90 8.19 16.10
C LYS A 186 -8.61 6.98 15.47
N TYR A 187 -8.35 6.63 14.21
CA TYR A 187 -8.89 5.41 13.64
C TYR A 187 -8.37 4.18 14.40
N ARG A 188 -9.29 3.25 14.69
CA ARG A 188 -8.98 1.94 15.28
C ARG A 188 -9.42 0.85 14.33
N HIS A 189 -8.56 -0.10 14.09
CA HIS A 189 -8.83 -1.15 13.14
C HIS A 189 -9.84 -2.16 13.68
N TRP A 190 -10.76 -2.60 12.86
CA TRP A 190 -11.83 -3.55 13.21
C TRP A 190 -11.28 -4.90 13.72
N LEU A 191 -10.13 -5.35 13.20
CA LEU A 191 -9.52 -6.64 13.54
C LEU A 191 -9.03 -6.68 15.00
N SER A 192 -8.42 -5.61 15.47
CA SER A 192 -7.73 -5.61 16.78
C SER A 192 -8.19 -4.51 17.73
N PRO A 193 -9.31 -3.79 17.53
CA PRO A 193 -9.74 -2.48 18.05
C PRO A 193 -8.61 -1.63 18.69
N SER A 194 -7.47 -1.63 18.04
CA SER A 194 -6.28 -0.90 18.44
C SER A 194 -5.85 0.05 17.32
N LEU A 195 -4.88 0.89 17.62
CA LEU A 195 -4.25 1.75 16.62
C LEU A 195 -3.58 0.87 15.56
N TRP A 196 -3.71 1.28 14.30
CA TRP A 196 -3.27 0.50 13.15
C TRP A 196 -2.59 1.38 12.11
N GLN A 197 -1.63 0.85 11.38
CA GLN A 197 -0.92 1.53 10.30
C GLN A 197 -0.40 2.90 10.74
N LEU A 198 -0.85 4.01 10.12
CA LEU A 198 -0.43 5.37 10.45
C LEU A 198 -0.45 5.64 11.96
N ASN A 199 -1.51 5.27 12.66
CA ASN A 199 -1.64 5.55 14.09
C ASN A 199 -0.67 4.72 14.94
N ALA A 200 -0.36 3.50 14.53
CA ALA A 200 0.66 2.69 15.20
C ALA A 200 2.07 3.28 14.97
N ASP A 201 2.33 3.80 13.78
CA ASP A 201 3.60 4.44 13.46
C ASP A 201 3.81 5.76 14.19
N LEU A 202 2.73 6.48 14.52
CA LEU A 202 2.80 7.67 15.36
C LEU A 202 3.36 7.38 16.76
N HIS A 203 3.22 6.18 17.31
CA HIS A 203 3.89 5.81 18.56
C HIS A 203 5.42 5.80 18.44
N LEU A 204 5.95 5.41 17.29
CA LEU A 204 7.40 5.43 17.05
C LEU A 204 7.92 6.85 16.93
N THR A 205 7.20 7.71 16.21
CA THR A 205 7.58 9.12 16.09
C THR A 205 7.42 9.88 17.40
N ASP A 206 6.35 9.62 18.16
CA ASP A 206 6.13 10.17 19.50
C ASP A 206 7.27 9.76 20.45
N TRP A 207 7.66 8.49 20.43
CA TRP A 207 8.80 8.01 21.21
C TRP A 207 10.12 8.71 20.83
N LEU A 208 10.38 8.94 19.55
CA LEU A 208 11.58 9.69 19.09
C LEU A 208 11.55 11.13 19.59
N GLU A 209 10.40 11.80 19.52
CA GLU A 209 10.21 13.16 20.03
C GLU A 209 10.39 13.23 21.56
N GLU A 210 9.77 12.32 22.31
CA GLU A 210 9.89 12.25 23.77
C GLU A 210 11.35 12.05 24.23
N LYS A 211 12.12 11.28 23.47
CA LYS A 211 13.54 11.04 23.72
C LYS A 211 14.47 12.14 23.20
N GLY A 212 13.92 13.15 22.54
CA GLY A 212 14.71 14.23 21.92
C GLY A 212 15.63 13.75 20.81
N ILE A 213 15.27 12.64 20.13
CA ILE A 213 16.06 12.09 19.02
C ILE A 213 15.62 12.78 17.73
N ALA A 214 16.51 13.52 17.10
CA ALA A 214 16.26 14.11 15.80
C ALA A 214 16.20 13.02 14.73
N TYR A 215 15.17 13.06 13.88
CA TYR A 215 14.96 12.11 12.80
C TYR A 215 14.39 12.79 11.55
N ASP A 216 14.59 12.17 10.42
CA ASP A 216 13.95 12.51 9.16
C ASP A 216 12.94 11.45 8.78
N ILE A 217 11.85 11.86 8.14
CA ILE A 217 10.83 11.00 7.55
C ILE A 217 11.11 10.85 6.06
N HIS A 218 10.99 9.62 5.56
CA HIS A 218 10.83 9.30 4.14
C HIS A 218 9.71 8.27 3.95
N THR A 219 9.14 8.25 2.77
CA THR A 219 8.10 7.29 2.38
C THR A 219 8.69 6.12 1.62
N ASP A 220 7.92 5.04 1.47
CA ASP A 220 8.29 3.93 0.60
C ASP A 220 8.53 4.38 -0.85
N GLU A 221 7.74 5.35 -1.35
CA GLU A 221 7.94 5.95 -2.67
C GLU A 221 9.31 6.65 -2.80
N ASP A 222 9.71 7.39 -1.76
CA ASP A 222 11.03 8.03 -1.74
C ASP A 222 12.14 6.98 -1.82
N LEU A 223 12.00 5.90 -1.05
CA LEU A 223 12.96 4.80 -1.03
C LEU A 223 12.99 4.03 -2.35
N ASP A 224 11.84 3.77 -2.95
CA ASP A 224 11.76 3.14 -4.27
C ASP A 224 12.50 3.95 -5.33
N ARG A 225 12.32 5.28 -5.30
CA ARG A 225 12.91 6.21 -6.26
C ARG A 225 14.41 6.45 -6.07
N GLU A 226 14.84 6.65 -4.82
CA GLU A 226 16.23 7.07 -4.50
C GLU A 226 17.13 5.87 -4.13
N GLY A 227 16.55 4.71 -3.81
CA GLY A 227 17.29 3.49 -3.50
C GLY A 227 18.20 3.60 -2.29
N VAL A 228 19.33 2.90 -2.34
CA VAL A 228 20.32 2.88 -1.26
C VAL A 228 20.95 4.25 -0.99
N ASP A 229 20.99 5.13 -1.97
CA ASP A 229 21.55 6.48 -1.82
C ASP A 229 20.76 7.33 -0.82
N LEU A 230 19.44 7.07 -0.67
CA LEU A 230 18.64 7.65 0.40
C LEU A 230 19.14 7.17 1.76
N LEU A 231 19.25 5.85 1.94
CA LEU A 231 19.60 5.25 3.22
C LEU A 231 21.02 5.56 3.67
N ASN A 232 21.96 5.63 2.75
CA ASN A 232 23.37 5.93 3.02
C ASN A 232 23.63 7.33 3.63
N ARG A 233 22.65 8.21 3.61
CA ARG A 233 22.71 9.52 4.28
C ARG A 233 22.53 9.42 5.79
N TYR A 234 22.06 8.27 6.29
CA TYR A 234 21.66 8.08 7.67
C TYR A 234 22.54 7.07 8.39
N GLN A 235 22.75 7.29 9.68
CA GLN A 235 23.48 6.37 10.53
C GLN A 235 22.61 5.22 11.05
N VAL A 236 21.32 5.47 11.20
CA VAL A 236 20.32 4.50 11.66
C VAL A 236 19.05 4.66 10.82
N VAL A 237 18.51 3.54 10.37
CA VAL A 237 17.25 3.49 9.63
C VAL A 237 16.25 2.62 10.40
N LEU A 238 15.07 3.16 10.67
CA LEU A 238 13.95 2.46 11.30
C LEU A 238 12.86 2.19 10.26
N THR A 239 12.19 1.05 10.35
CA THR A 239 10.93 0.83 9.64
C THR A 239 9.74 1.27 10.47
N GLY A 240 8.58 1.44 9.82
CA GLY A 240 7.31 1.52 10.51
C GLY A 240 6.88 0.19 11.12
N SER A 241 5.70 0.20 11.75
CA SER A 241 5.14 -0.94 12.48
C SER A 241 4.64 -2.07 11.57
N HIS A 242 4.41 -1.83 10.28
CA HIS A 242 3.88 -2.83 9.35
C HIS A 242 4.39 -2.65 7.92
N PRO A 243 5.70 -2.82 7.64
CA PRO A 243 6.29 -2.67 6.30
C PRO A 243 6.05 -3.93 5.45
N GLU A 244 4.79 -4.28 5.22
CA GLU A 244 4.38 -5.54 4.61
C GLU A 244 4.56 -5.55 3.08
N TYR A 245 4.39 -4.39 2.44
CA TYR A 245 4.40 -4.21 1.00
C TYR A 245 5.66 -3.49 0.55
N SER A 246 6.40 -4.10 -0.36
CA SER A 246 7.65 -3.50 -0.85
C SER A 246 7.84 -3.73 -2.34
N SER A 247 8.54 -2.80 -2.99
CA SER A 247 9.05 -2.96 -4.33
C SER A 247 10.41 -3.66 -4.34
N GLU A 248 10.86 -4.07 -5.53
CA GLU A 248 12.19 -4.66 -5.70
C GLU A 248 13.30 -3.67 -5.35
N ASN A 249 13.15 -2.39 -5.77
CA ASN A 249 14.11 -1.33 -5.50
C ASN A 249 14.29 -1.11 -4.00
N MET A 250 13.20 -1.11 -3.23
CA MET A 250 13.24 -0.98 -1.78
C MET A 250 14.01 -2.13 -1.13
N LEU A 251 13.76 -3.38 -1.53
CA LEU A 251 14.48 -4.55 -0.99
C LEU A 251 15.96 -4.49 -1.31
N VAL A 252 16.33 -4.12 -2.54
CA VAL A 252 17.73 -3.93 -2.94
C VAL A 252 18.38 -2.83 -2.10
N ALA A 253 17.67 -1.73 -1.86
CA ALA A 253 18.18 -0.63 -1.04
C ALA A 253 18.47 -1.07 0.40
N TYR A 254 17.55 -1.78 1.04
CA TYR A 254 17.74 -2.30 2.40
C TYR A 254 18.89 -3.30 2.49
N GLU A 255 18.94 -4.27 1.58
CA GLU A 255 20.03 -5.27 1.54
C GLU A 255 21.39 -4.60 1.36
N SER A 256 21.50 -3.65 0.41
CA SER A 256 22.74 -2.93 0.13
C SER A 256 23.18 -2.06 1.32
N TYR A 257 22.25 -1.38 1.96
CA TYR A 257 22.52 -0.58 3.15
C TYR A 257 23.09 -1.42 4.31
N GLN A 258 22.48 -2.58 4.57
CA GLN A 258 22.95 -3.51 5.60
C GLN A 258 24.33 -4.08 5.26
N GLN A 259 24.55 -4.48 4.01
CA GLN A 259 25.85 -4.98 3.53
C GLN A 259 26.98 -3.96 3.66
N SER A 260 26.65 -2.67 3.53
CA SER A 260 27.61 -1.58 3.74
C SER A 260 27.85 -1.20 5.21
N GLY A 261 27.24 -1.93 6.16
CA GLY A 261 27.39 -1.69 7.60
C GLY A 261 26.38 -0.70 8.17
N GLY A 262 25.32 -0.38 7.44
CA GLY A 262 24.22 0.46 7.91
C GLY A 262 23.51 -0.15 9.12
N ARG A 263 23.08 0.69 10.06
CA ARG A 263 22.35 0.24 11.25
C ARG A 263 20.86 0.24 10.98
N TRP A 264 20.28 -0.92 11.13
CA TRP A 264 18.91 -1.20 10.76
C TRP A 264 18.07 -1.61 11.97
N MET A 265 16.91 -1.00 12.15
CA MET A 265 15.93 -1.36 13.16
C MET A 265 14.61 -1.73 12.49
N TYR A 266 14.31 -3.01 12.47
CA TYR A 266 13.03 -3.52 12.00
C TYR A 266 12.02 -3.46 13.14
N MET A 267 11.03 -2.57 13.03
CA MET A 267 10.10 -2.25 14.11
C MET A 267 8.71 -2.86 13.90
N GLY A 268 8.55 -3.72 12.92
CA GLY A 268 7.23 -4.14 12.47
C GLY A 268 6.96 -5.64 12.48
N ALA A 269 5.78 -5.95 11.95
CA ALA A 269 5.31 -7.30 11.65
C ALA A 269 5.11 -7.47 10.15
N ASN A 270 5.04 -8.72 9.67
CA ASN A 270 4.82 -9.10 8.27
C ASN A 270 5.75 -8.42 7.24
N GLY A 271 6.91 -7.95 7.68
CA GLY A 271 7.80 -7.15 6.86
C GLY A 271 8.21 -7.84 5.57
N PHE A 272 8.19 -7.06 4.47
CA PHE A 272 8.68 -7.45 3.16
C PHE A 272 8.01 -8.72 2.62
N TYR A 273 6.71 -8.83 2.85
CA TYR A 273 5.92 -10.01 2.56
C TYR A 273 5.38 -10.01 1.13
N TRP A 274 4.61 -8.94 0.76
CA TRP A 274 3.98 -8.79 -0.54
C TRP A 274 4.82 -8.00 -1.53
N VAL A 275 4.76 -8.44 -2.78
CA VAL A 275 5.25 -7.65 -3.92
C VAL A 275 4.29 -6.49 -4.16
N SER A 276 4.80 -5.28 -4.20
CA SER A 276 4.10 -4.10 -4.72
C SER A 276 4.92 -3.43 -5.81
N GLN A 277 4.23 -2.80 -6.77
CA GLN A 277 4.87 -2.07 -7.86
C GLN A 277 4.22 -0.71 -8.02
N TYR A 278 5.01 0.33 -8.22
CA TYR A 278 4.48 1.64 -8.60
C TYR A 278 4.15 1.67 -10.08
N HIS A 279 3.07 2.39 -10.42
CA HIS A 279 2.76 2.65 -11.82
C HIS A 279 3.90 3.47 -12.45
N PRO A 280 4.42 3.08 -13.64
CA PRO A 280 5.62 3.68 -14.21
C PRO A 280 5.50 5.18 -14.50
N ASP A 281 4.29 5.65 -14.81
CA ASP A 281 4.04 7.05 -15.15
C ASP A 281 3.29 7.83 -14.05
N ASN A 282 2.87 7.15 -12.96
CA ASN A 282 2.10 7.77 -11.88
C ASN A 282 2.36 7.10 -10.54
N SER A 283 3.35 7.57 -9.80
CA SER A 283 3.73 7.04 -8.50
C SER A 283 2.66 7.17 -7.40
N ASN A 284 1.52 7.80 -7.68
CA ASN A 284 0.38 7.79 -6.77
C ASN A 284 -0.34 6.43 -6.70
N ILE A 285 -0.03 5.52 -7.61
CA ILE A 285 -0.71 4.24 -7.78
C ILE A 285 0.27 3.11 -7.53
N ILE A 286 -0.17 2.13 -6.72
CA ILE A 286 0.51 0.85 -6.55
C ILE A 286 -0.32 -0.29 -7.12
N GLU A 287 0.36 -1.29 -7.67
CA GLU A 287 -0.18 -2.58 -8.04
C GLU A 287 0.21 -3.64 -7.01
N VAL A 288 -0.77 -4.43 -6.58
CA VAL A 288 -0.59 -5.61 -5.73
C VAL A 288 -1.43 -6.74 -6.28
N ARG A 289 -0.81 -7.77 -6.82
CA ARG A 289 -1.49 -8.97 -7.29
C ARG A 289 -1.18 -10.14 -6.37
N LYS A 290 -2.15 -10.53 -5.57
CA LYS A 290 -1.95 -11.59 -4.56
C LYS A 290 -1.88 -12.99 -5.17
N GLY A 291 -2.48 -13.20 -6.33
CA GLY A 291 -2.55 -14.51 -6.97
C GLY A 291 -3.15 -15.55 -6.02
N GLU A 292 -2.55 -16.73 -5.95
CA GLU A 292 -2.93 -17.79 -5.01
C GLU A 292 -2.21 -17.70 -3.65
N ALA A 293 -1.49 -16.62 -3.40
CA ALA A 293 -0.67 -16.47 -2.20
C ALA A 293 -1.41 -15.76 -1.07
N GLY A 294 -1.12 -16.15 0.17
CA GLY A 294 -1.51 -15.45 1.39
C GLY A 294 -3.00 -15.28 1.63
N THR A 295 -3.33 -14.32 2.49
CA THR A 295 -4.71 -14.02 2.86
C THR A 295 -5.39 -13.15 1.82
N ARG A 296 -6.53 -13.61 1.33
CA ARG A 296 -7.41 -12.90 0.40
C ARG A 296 -8.84 -13.39 0.55
N ALA A 297 -9.80 -12.59 0.11
CA ALA A 297 -11.23 -12.91 0.19
C ALA A 297 -11.81 -13.50 -1.11
N TRP A 298 -10.98 -13.74 -2.13
CA TRP A 298 -11.39 -14.24 -3.45
C TRP A 298 -10.47 -15.34 -3.96
N THR A 299 -10.90 -16.03 -5.00
CA THR A 299 -10.04 -16.90 -5.81
C THR A 299 -9.48 -16.10 -6.98
N ALA A 300 -8.16 -16.10 -7.13
CA ALA A 300 -7.50 -15.34 -8.19
C ALA A 300 -7.81 -15.91 -9.59
N ASN A 301 -8.05 -15.02 -10.54
CA ASN A 301 -8.08 -15.39 -11.95
C ASN A 301 -6.66 -15.66 -12.47
N PRO A 302 -6.48 -16.47 -13.51
CA PRO A 302 -5.15 -16.76 -14.06
C PRO A 302 -4.33 -15.51 -14.39
N GLY A 303 -4.95 -14.44 -14.90
CA GLY A 303 -4.28 -13.17 -15.18
C GLY A 303 -3.72 -12.44 -13.98
N GLU A 304 -4.22 -12.71 -12.77
CA GLU A 304 -3.76 -12.06 -11.53
C GLU A 304 -2.42 -12.61 -11.01
N TYR A 305 -1.84 -13.63 -11.62
CA TYR A 305 -0.54 -14.16 -11.19
C TYR A 305 0.63 -13.23 -11.53
N ASN A 306 0.49 -12.38 -12.55
CA ASN A 306 1.57 -11.52 -13.02
C ASN A 306 1.19 -10.05 -12.91
N ASN A 307 2.11 -9.22 -12.41
CA ASN A 307 1.90 -7.78 -12.37
C ASN A 307 1.82 -7.20 -13.79
N ALA A 308 0.89 -6.29 -14.02
CA ALA A 308 0.80 -5.60 -15.29
C ALA A 308 1.91 -4.54 -15.45
N PHE A 309 2.38 -3.95 -14.37
CA PHE A 309 3.37 -2.87 -14.44
C PHE A 309 4.78 -3.34 -14.77
N ASP A 310 5.19 -4.52 -14.32
CA ASP A 310 6.53 -5.07 -14.60
C ASP A 310 6.53 -6.42 -15.34
N GLY A 311 5.36 -7.04 -15.54
CA GLY A 311 5.20 -8.34 -16.19
C GLY A 311 5.78 -9.51 -15.39
N LYS A 312 6.21 -9.30 -14.17
CA LYS A 312 6.78 -10.34 -13.31
C LYS A 312 5.69 -10.98 -12.45
N TYR A 313 5.98 -12.18 -11.93
CA TYR A 313 5.09 -12.86 -11.01
C TYR A 313 4.78 -12.01 -9.78
N GLY A 314 3.51 -11.88 -9.42
CA GLY A 314 3.03 -11.17 -8.25
C GLY A 314 3.17 -11.97 -6.94
N GLY A 315 2.24 -11.79 -6.03
CA GLY A 315 2.18 -12.54 -4.78
C GLY A 315 3.25 -12.14 -3.78
N MET A 316 3.82 -13.14 -3.12
CA MET A 316 4.80 -12.93 -2.05
C MET A 316 6.24 -12.90 -2.59
N TRP A 317 7.10 -12.10 -1.98
CA TRP A 317 8.53 -12.03 -2.32
C TRP A 317 9.24 -13.37 -2.25
N ARG A 318 8.83 -14.25 -1.34
CA ARG A 318 9.39 -15.61 -1.25
C ARG A 318 9.16 -16.43 -2.54
N ALA A 319 8.06 -16.21 -3.25
CA ALA A 319 7.80 -16.86 -4.53
C ALA A 319 8.73 -16.36 -5.66
N ARG A 320 9.29 -15.16 -5.50
CA ARG A 320 10.36 -14.62 -6.37
C ARG A 320 11.77 -14.98 -5.87
N GLY A 321 11.90 -15.91 -4.90
CA GLY A 321 13.19 -16.31 -4.32
C GLY A 321 13.81 -15.31 -3.34
N ARG A 322 13.06 -14.26 -2.94
CA ARG A 322 13.52 -13.24 -1.99
C ARG A 322 12.81 -13.44 -0.65
N MET A 323 13.47 -14.15 0.26
CA MET A 323 12.93 -14.41 1.59
C MET A 323 13.00 -13.14 2.47
N PRO A 324 11.93 -12.77 3.17
CA PRO A 324 11.96 -11.65 4.15
C PRO A 324 13.09 -11.76 5.16
N THR A 325 13.47 -12.99 5.54
CA THR A 325 14.59 -13.26 6.47
C THR A 325 15.93 -12.69 6.02
N LYS A 326 16.13 -12.44 4.72
CA LYS A 326 17.36 -11.82 4.22
C LYS A 326 17.45 -10.35 4.57
N VAL A 327 16.30 -9.69 4.74
CA VAL A 327 16.23 -8.26 5.04
C VAL A 327 16.05 -8.03 6.54
N CYS A 328 15.08 -8.68 7.18
CA CYS A 328 14.72 -8.41 8.58
C CYS A 328 15.11 -9.52 9.57
N GLY A 329 15.72 -10.62 9.10
CA GLY A 329 16.16 -11.71 9.95
C GLY A 329 15.06 -12.67 10.42
N LEU A 330 13.80 -12.37 10.12
CA LEU A 330 12.64 -13.18 10.50
C LEU A 330 11.56 -13.14 9.42
N THR A 331 10.55 -14.00 9.54
CA THR A 331 9.41 -14.03 8.62
C THR A 331 8.16 -14.49 9.36
N PHE A 332 7.01 -14.07 8.85
CA PHE A 332 5.72 -14.58 9.30
C PHE A 332 5.53 -16.03 8.80
N THR A 333 5.19 -16.92 9.71
CA THR A 333 5.00 -18.35 9.39
C THR A 333 3.58 -18.82 9.64
N ALA A 334 2.95 -18.35 10.70
CA ALA A 334 1.62 -18.80 11.11
C ALA A 334 0.91 -17.73 11.94
N TYR A 335 -0.40 -17.78 11.91
CA TYR A 335 -1.30 -17.01 12.76
C TYR A 335 -2.10 -17.97 13.63
N GLY A 336 -2.19 -17.70 14.91
CA GLY A 336 -2.95 -18.51 15.87
C GLY A 336 -4.03 -17.70 16.57
N PHE A 337 -5.12 -18.36 16.92
CA PHE A 337 -6.28 -17.73 17.56
C PHE A 337 -6.29 -17.92 19.08
N ASP A 338 -5.48 -18.82 19.58
CA ASP A 338 -5.54 -19.23 20.96
C ASP A 338 -4.46 -18.62 21.84
N VAL A 339 -4.80 -18.53 23.13
CA VAL A 339 -3.85 -18.24 24.18
C VAL A 339 -2.88 -19.41 24.27
N SER A 340 -1.65 -19.23 23.85
CA SER A 340 -0.60 -20.20 24.14
C SER A 340 -0.17 -20.03 25.59
N THR A 341 -0.22 -21.10 26.35
CA THR A 341 0.48 -21.20 27.60
C THR A 341 1.91 -21.69 27.34
N TYR A 342 2.88 -20.89 27.71
CA TYR A 342 4.29 -21.26 27.68
C TYR A 342 4.69 -21.93 29.02
#